data_8cca6b839d4b20f79134b962d15822ef
#
_entry.id   8cca6b839d4b20f79134b962d15822ef
#
_cell.length_a   1.000
_cell.length_b   1.000
_cell.length_c   1.000
_cell.angle_alpha   90.00
_cell.angle_beta   90.00
_cell.angle_gamma   90.00
#
_symmetry.space_group_name_H-M   'P 1'
#
loop_
_entity.id
_entity.type
_entity.pdbx_description
1 polymer ?
#
loop_
_entity_poly.entity_id
_entity_poly.type
_entity_poly.pdbx_seq_one_letter_code
_entity_poly.pdbx_strand_id
1 'polypeptide(L)'
;MNTRKLAAYDTSPARIAALARCYSHGMTKHRPPRILVADDDPVSLQFLVTALGELGCAATGVASGKAALAACAQTTLDLLLLDRRMPDLGGATLLRELRRSGCSAPAIATSAELDAPTRAQLAAAGYVDAATKPIGVEQLAALLGSHLPQWFKPQRNSTAGAPTGTFTRAAQSALLEDDAALASVGGDRQTLQALRGLFSQELETMSPRIATLPADELGEWLHRLRASCRYCGTTRLLEAAERLECELKRSRGAARDELLTAVSATVATLQDG
;
A
#
# COMPACT_ATOMS: atom_id res chain seq x y z
N MET A 1 -4.78 33.27 23.51
CA MET A 1 -3.46 32.72 23.12
C MET A 1 -3.33 31.34 23.72
N ASN A 2 -3.53 30.32 22.93
CA ASN A 2 -3.35 28.94 23.40
C ASN A 2 -2.84 28.12 22.20
N THR A 3 -1.55 28.15 22.00
CA THR A 3 -0.82 27.38 21.00
C THR A 3 -0.71 25.94 21.49
N ARG A 4 -1.66 25.06 21.14
CA ARG A 4 -1.47 23.61 21.23
C ARG A 4 -0.43 23.23 20.18
N LYS A 5 0.79 22.92 20.62
CA LYS A 5 1.80 22.21 19.84
C LYS A 5 1.18 20.90 19.34
N LEU A 6 1.04 20.77 18.04
CA LEU A 6 0.82 19.48 17.37
C LEU A 6 2.04 18.61 17.70
N ALA A 7 1.83 17.56 18.49
CA ALA A 7 2.84 16.57 18.74
C ALA A 7 3.17 15.88 17.40
N ALA A 8 4.37 16.11 16.90
CA ALA A 8 4.91 15.36 15.77
C ALA A 8 4.90 13.88 16.14
N TYR A 9 4.27 13.04 15.31
CA TYR A 9 4.31 11.59 15.46
C TYR A 9 5.75 11.13 15.31
N ASP A 10 6.31 10.57 16.38
CA ASP A 10 7.64 9.96 16.37
C ASP A 10 7.58 8.64 15.61
N THR A 11 8.00 8.66 14.35
CA THR A 11 8.07 7.51 13.42
C THR A 11 9.50 6.97 13.33
N SER A 12 10.33 7.17 14.36
CA SER A 12 11.71 6.73 14.38
C SER A 12 11.84 5.20 14.26
N PRO A 13 12.94 4.68 13.66
CA PRO A 13 13.25 3.25 13.64
C PRO A 13 13.24 2.61 15.04
N ALA A 14 13.56 3.41 16.07
CA ALA A 14 13.44 3.02 17.46
C ALA A 14 11.98 2.72 17.86
N ARG A 15 11.01 3.40 17.28
CA ARG A 15 9.58 3.18 17.55
C ARG A 15 9.04 1.97 16.80
N ILE A 16 9.46 1.74 15.56
CA ILE A 16 9.16 0.52 14.81
C ILE A 16 9.76 -0.69 15.56
N ALA A 17 11.01 -0.61 15.95
CA ALA A 17 11.65 -1.63 16.78
C ALA A 17 11.01 -1.74 18.18
N ALA A 18 10.43 -0.68 18.72
CA ALA A 18 9.64 -0.72 19.96
C ALA A 18 8.27 -1.36 19.73
N LEU A 19 7.58 -1.05 18.63
CA LEU A 19 6.36 -1.73 18.21
C LEU A 19 6.65 -3.22 17.96
N ALA A 20 7.66 -3.55 17.18
CA ALA A 20 8.08 -4.93 16.96
C ALA A 20 8.43 -5.63 18.29
N ARG A 21 9.13 -4.98 19.21
CA ARG A 21 9.40 -5.51 20.57
C ARG A 21 8.15 -5.64 21.40
N CYS A 22 7.25 -4.66 21.37
CA CYS A 22 5.97 -4.73 22.10
C CYS A 22 5.10 -5.89 21.62
N TYR A 23 5.10 -6.16 20.32
CA TYR A 23 4.34 -7.27 19.75
C TYR A 23 5.09 -8.61 19.89
N SER A 24 6.42 -8.64 19.93
CA SER A 24 7.22 -9.88 20.06
C SER A 24 7.41 -10.35 21.50
N HIS A 25 7.25 -9.51 22.54
CA HIS A 25 7.38 -9.92 23.95
C HIS A 25 6.28 -10.89 24.46
N GLY A 26 5.32 -11.25 23.62
CA GLY A 26 4.29 -12.26 23.92
C GLY A 26 4.40 -13.53 23.12
N MET A 27 5.45 -13.70 22.31
CA MET A 27 5.62 -14.90 21.48
C MET A 27 5.91 -16.12 22.36
N THR A 28 4.87 -16.88 22.63
CA THR A 28 5.03 -18.31 22.96
C THR A 28 5.75 -18.97 21.77
N LYS A 29 6.48 -20.07 22.02
CA LYS A 29 7.38 -20.81 21.08
C LYS A 29 6.76 -21.19 19.71
N HIS A 30 5.99 -20.32 19.06
CA HIS A 30 5.32 -20.55 17.78
C HIS A 30 6.15 -19.97 16.64
N ARG A 31 6.10 -20.65 15.49
CA ARG A 31 6.65 -20.12 14.24
C ARG A 31 6.11 -18.71 13.94
N PRO A 32 6.84 -17.87 13.19
CA PRO A 32 6.31 -16.58 12.74
C PRO A 32 5.03 -16.78 11.91
N PRO A 33 4.03 -15.86 12.02
CA PRO A 33 2.83 -15.93 11.21
C PRO A 33 3.18 -15.80 9.73
N ARG A 34 2.59 -16.67 8.91
CA ARG A 34 2.80 -16.70 7.46
C ARG A 34 1.74 -15.88 6.78
N ILE A 35 2.16 -14.82 6.09
CA ILE A 35 1.27 -13.86 5.45
C ILE A 35 1.54 -13.84 3.95
N LEU A 36 0.48 -14.02 3.15
CA LEU A 36 0.54 -13.82 1.71
C LEU A 36 0.10 -12.40 1.39
N VAL A 37 0.92 -11.68 0.63
CA VAL A 37 0.60 -10.36 0.08
C VAL A 37 0.49 -10.51 -1.44
N ALA A 38 -0.69 -10.24 -1.99
CA ALA A 38 -0.90 -10.21 -3.44
C ALA A 38 -1.23 -8.78 -3.86
N ASP A 39 -0.33 -8.18 -4.62
CA ASP A 39 -0.39 -6.78 -5.06
C ASP A 39 0.42 -6.62 -6.34
N ASP A 40 -0.17 -6.09 -7.40
CA ASP A 40 0.50 -5.92 -8.70
C ASP A 40 1.31 -4.61 -8.80
N ASP A 41 1.21 -3.73 -7.80
CA ASP A 41 2.08 -2.56 -7.65
C ASP A 41 3.39 -2.96 -6.93
N PRO A 42 4.55 -2.90 -7.61
CA PRO A 42 5.82 -3.34 -7.04
C PRO A 42 6.26 -2.53 -5.82
N VAL A 43 5.93 -1.24 -5.75
CA VAL A 43 6.26 -0.36 -4.62
C VAL A 43 5.46 -0.76 -3.39
N SER A 44 4.14 -0.91 -3.54
CA SER A 44 3.24 -1.36 -2.47
C SER A 44 3.62 -2.75 -1.97
N LEU A 45 3.85 -3.69 -2.89
CA LEU A 45 4.23 -5.06 -2.59
C LEU A 45 5.55 -5.12 -1.78
N GLN A 46 6.58 -4.44 -2.26
CA GLN A 46 7.88 -4.39 -1.58
C GLN A 46 7.76 -3.78 -0.18
N PHE A 47 7.03 -2.67 -0.06
CA PHE A 47 6.79 -2.04 1.23
C PHE A 47 6.09 -2.98 2.21
N LEU A 48 4.97 -3.59 1.81
CA LEU A 48 4.19 -4.46 2.68
C LEU A 48 5.00 -5.70 3.14
N VAL A 49 5.76 -6.32 2.24
CA VAL A 49 6.62 -7.47 2.57
C VAL A 49 7.70 -7.07 3.56
N THR A 50 8.36 -5.94 3.34
CA THR A 50 9.42 -5.43 4.24
C THR A 50 8.86 -5.10 5.61
N ALA A 51 7.77 -4.32 5.67
CA ALA A 51 7.14 -3.92 6.93
C ALA A 51 6.63 -5.12 7.74
N LEU A 52 6.02 -6.12 7.08
CA LEU A 52 5.61 -7.36 7.73
C LEU A 52 6.81 -8.15 8.28
N GLY A 53 7.93 -8.18 7.55
CA GLY A 53 9.17 -8.80 8.02
C GLY A 53 9.70 -8.13 9.30
N GLU A 54 9.72 -6.81 9.34
CA GLU A 54 10.11 -6.03 10.51
C GLU A 54 9.18 -6.24 11.71
N LEU A 55 7.89 -6.47 11.45
CA LEU A 55 6.90 -6.83 12.47
C LEU A 55 7.00 -8.30 12.92
N GLY A 56 7.98 -9.06 12.41
CA GLY A 56 8.25 -10.44 12.83
C GLY A 56 7.40 -11.49 12.10
N CYS A 57 6.83 -11.16 10.94
CA CYS A 57 6.06 -12.08 10.11
C CYS A 57 6.92 -12.74 9.04
N ALA A 58 6.55 -13.95 8.60
CA ALA A 58 7.06 -14.58 7.40
C ALA A 58 6.14 -14.19 6.22
N ALA A 59 6.47 -13.08 5.55
CA ALA A 59 5.69 -12.55 4.44
C ALA A 59 6.15 -13.12 3.09
N THR A 60 5.19 -13.50 2.25
CA THR A 60 5.42 -13.89 0.85
C THR A 60 4.68 -12.92 -0.05
N GLY A 61 5.42 -12.18 -0.88
CA GLY A 61 4.86 -11.25 -1.85
C GLY A 61 4.69 -11.89 -3.23
N VAL A 62 3.56 -11.63 -3.89
CA VAL A 62 3.27 -12.07 -5.25
C VAL A 62 2.58 -10.98 -6.04
N ALA A 63 2.95 -10.81 -7.31
CA ALA A 63 2.45 -9.72 -8.15
C ALA A 63 1.22 -10.11 -9.01
N SER A 64 0.60 -11.27 -8.77
CA SER A 64 -0.56 -11.72 -9.55
C SER A 64 -1.43 -12.70 -8.78
N GLY A 65 -2.71 -12.78 -9.14
CA GLY A 65 -3.65 -13.72 -8.54
C GLY A 65 -3.27 -15.18 -8.83
N LYS A 66 -2.74 -15.48 -10.01
CA LYS A 66 -2.24 -16.83 -10.34
C LYS A 66 -1.09 -17.24 -9.44
N ALA A 67 -0.13 -16.34 -9.19
CA ALA A 67 0.97 -16.60 -8.28
C ALA A 67 0.49 -16.76 -6.83
N ALA A 68 -0.55 -16.02 -6.42
CA ALA A 68 -1.17 -16.16 -5.11
C ALA A 68 -1.81 -17.56 -4.92
N LEU A 69 -2.51 -18.08 -5.91
CA LEU A 69 -3.06 -19.44 -5.89
C LEU A 69 -1.95 -20.49 -5.77
N ALA A 70 -0.87 -20.36 -6.55
CA ALA A 70 0.27 -21.26 -6.49
C ALA A 70 0.97 -21.25 -5.12
N ALA A 71 1.17 -20.07 -4.53
CA ALA A 71 1.75 -19.92 -3.20
C ALA A 71 0.89 -20.56 -2.10
N CYS A 72 -0.43 -20.37 -2.17
CA CYS A 72 -1.37 -20.96 -1.21
C CYS A 72 -1.40 -22.50 -1.26
N ALA A 73 -1.16 -23.10 -2.40
CA ALA A 73 -1.10 -24.56 -2.55
C ALA A 73 0.14 -25.18 -1.88
N GLN A 74 1.20 -24.42 -1.65
CA GLN A 74 2.48 -24.91 -1.14
C GLN A 74 2.62 -24.78 0.37
N THR A 75 1.86 -23.91 1.03
CA THR A 75 2.03 -23.64 2.45
C THR A 75 0.74 -23.21 3.12
N THR A 76 0.61 -23.56 4.41
CA THR A 76 -0.48 -23.01 5.24
C THR A 76 -0.20 -21.55 5.54
N LEU A 77 -1.19 -20.70 5.29
CA LEU A 77 -1.14 -19.27 5.55
C LEU A 77 -1.99 -18.91 6.77
N ASP A 78 -1.59 -17.88 7.48
CA ASP A 78 -2.28 -17.38 8.68
C ASP A 78 -3.09 -16.13 8.39
N LEU A 79 -2.71 -15.35 7.33
CA LEU A 79 -3.40 -14.16 6.88
C LEU A 79 -3.15 -13.93 5.38
N LEU A 80 -4.13 -13.35 4.72
CA LEU A 80 -4.04 -12.89 3.33
C LEU A 80 -4.23 -11.37 3.28
N LEU A 81 -3.32 -10.65 2.62
CA LEU A 81 -3.48 -9.27 2.19
C LEU A 81 -3.62 -9.28 0.67
N LEU A 82 -4.81 -8.96 0.16
CA LEU A 82 -5.12 -9.10 -1.26
C LEU A 82 -5.52 -7.74 -1.83
N ASP A 83 -4.81 -7.28 -2.86
CA ASP A 83 -5.25 -6.12 -3.61
C ASP A 83 -6.61 -6.41 -4.27
N ARG A 84 -7.50 -5.44 -4.15
CA ARG A 84 -8.83 -5.51 -4.79
C ARG A 84 -8.75 -5.51 -6.30
N ARG A 85 -7.77 -4.82 -6.87
CA ARG A 85 -7.58 -4.67 -8.32
C ARG A 85 -6.25 -5.27 -8.75
N MET A 86 -6.33 -6.39 -9.45
CA MET A 86 -5.19 -7.00 -10.15
C MET A 86 -5.62 -7.38 -11.56
N PRO A 87 -4.74 -7.25 -12.57
CA PRO A 87 -5.12 -7.44 -13.98
C PRO A 87 -5.62 -8.84 -14.33
N ASP A 88 -5.08 -9.89 -13.67
CA ASP A 88 -5.38 -11.29 -14.01
C ASP A 88 -6.57 -11.83 -13.22
N LEU A 89 -6.63 -11.56 -11.93
CA LEU A 89 -7.67 -12.03 -11.01
C LEU A 89 -7.95 -10.98 -9.95
N GLY A 90 -9.05 -10.25 -10.09
CA GLY A 90 -9.49 -9.25 -9.09
C GLY A 90 -9.74 -9.89 -7.72
N GLY A 91 -9.52 -9.12 -6.65
CA GLY A 91 -9.48 -9.60 -5.27
C GLY A 91 -10.62 -10.51 -4.84
N ALA A 92 -11.88 -10.17 -5.16
CA ALA A 92 -13.05 -11.01 -4.81
C ALA A 92 -13.06 -12.35 -5.55
N THR A 93 -12.61 -12.38 -6.80
CA THR A 93 -12.50 -13.63 -7.58
C THR A 93 -11.34 -14.47 -7.07
N LEU A 94 -10.18 -13.84 -6.80
CA LEU A 94 -9.05 -14.52 -6.20
C LEU A 94 -9.42 -15.14 -4.86
N LEU A 95 -10.07 -14.40 -3.96
CA LEU A 95 -10.46 -14.94 -2.65
C LEU A 95 -11.37 -16.16 -2.80
N ARG A 96 -12.32 -16.14 -3.73
CA ARG A 96 -13.20 -17.28 -4.01
C ARG A 96 -12.42 -18.51 -4.49
N GLU A 97 -11.46 -18.34 -5.39
CA GLU A 97 -10.62 -19.45 -5.86
C GLU A 97 -9.70 -19.98 -4.74
N LEU A 98 -9.13 -19.11 -3.91
CA LEU A 98 -8.36 -19.50 -2.73
C LEU A 98 -9.23 -20.31 -1.74
N ARG A 99 -10.49 -19.93 -1.53
CA ARG A 99 -11.43 -20.69 -0.69
C ARG A 99 -11.76 -22.08 -1.29
N ARG A 100 -11.92 -22.15 -2.60
CA ARG A 100 -12.15 -23.43 -3.33
C ARG A 100 -10.93 -24.36 -3.26
N SER A 101 -9.73 -23.82 -3.23
CA SER A 101 -8.50 -24.60 -3.03
C SER A 101 -8.23 -25.00 -1.58
N GLY A 102 -9.15 -24.68 -0.64
CA GLY A 102 -9.05 -25.08 0.76
C GLY A 102 -8.36 -24.07 1.66
N CYS A 103 -7.98 -22.87 1.18
CA CYS A 103 -7.39 -21.84 2.00
C CYS A 103 -8.45 -21.20 2.91
N SER A 104 -8.34 -21.36 4.23
CA SER A 104 -9.25 -20.82 5.24
C SER A 104 -8.72 -19.57 5.95
N ALA A 105 -7.49 -19.12 5.64
CA ALA A 105 -6.88 -17.96 6.27
C ALA A 105 -7.75 -16.70 6.15
N PRO A 106 -7.90 -15.87 7.19
CA PRO A 106 -8.60 -14.61 7.09
C PRO A 106 -7.99 -13.73 5.98
N ALA A 107 -8.84 -13.04 5.23
CA ALA A 107 -8.41 -12.20 4.11
C ALA A 107 -8.80 -10.75 4.36
N ILE A 108 -7.82 -9.86 4.24
CA ILE A 108 -7.97 -8.40 4.29
C ILE A 108 -7.81 -7.87 2.87
N ALA A 109 -8.76 -7.07 2.41
CA ALA A 109 -8.64 -6.38 1.12
C ALA A 109 -7.78 -5.12 1.26
N THR A 110 -6.90 -4.86 0.29
CA THR A 110 -6.23 -3.57 0.17
C THR A 110 -6.76 -2.82 -1.06
N SER A 111 -6.98 -1.51 -0.95
CA SER A 111 -7.53 -0.71 -2.03
C SER A 111 -7.12 0.75 -1.93
N ALA A 112 -6.96 1.44 -3.06
CA ALA A 112 -6.74 2.89 -3.08
C ALA A 112 -7.97 3.69 -2.63
N GLU A 113 -9.17 3.10 -2.74
CA GLU A 113 -10.44 3.73 -2.38
C GLU A 113 -11.35 2.72 -1.67
N LEU A 114 -11.88 3.13 -0.52
CA LEU A 114 -12.78 2.31 0.31
C LEU A 114 -13.96 3.17 0.80
N ASP A 115 -14.95 3.33 -0.05
CA ASP A 115 -16.24 3.89 0.33
C ASP A 115 -17.14 2.83 1.02
N ALA A 116 -18.28 3.27 1.57
CA ALA A 116 -19.20 2.36 2.26
C ALA A 116 -19.76 1.25 1.36
N PRO A 117 -20.17 1.49 0.09
CA PRO A 117 -20.57 0.43 -0.82
C PRO A 117 -19.47 -0.59 -1.09
N THR A 118 -18.23 -0.14 -1.32
CA THR A 118 -17.07 -1.04 -1.55
C THR A 118 -16.82 -1.91 -0.33
N ARG A 119 -16.85 -1.35 0.88
CA ARG A 119 -16.71 -2.15 2.12
C ARG A 119 -17.77 -3.22 2.25
N ALA A 120 -19.03 -2.89 1.96
CA ALA A 120 -20.13 -3.84 1.99
C ALA A 120 -19.94 -4.96 0.96
N GLN A 121 -19.48 -4.66 -0.24
CA GLN A 121 -19.17 -5.65 -1.29
C GLN A 121 -18.03 -6.59 -0.87
N LEU A 122 -16.97 -6.05 -0.26
CA LEU A 122 -15.84 -6.84 0.23
C LEU A 122 -16.26 -7.77 1.37
N ALA A 123 -17.05 -7.28 2.33
CA ALA A 123 -17.59 -8.12 3.40
C ALA A 123 -18.47 -9.24 2.84
N ALA A 124 -19.33 -8.95 1.87
CA ALA A 124 -20.17 -9.95 1.18
C ALA A 124 -19.34 -10.98 0.39
N ALA A 125 -18.15 -10.58 -0.10
CA ALA A 125 -17.22 -11.47 -0.79
C ALA A 125 -16.40 -12.37 0.17
N GLY A 126 -16.50 -12.16 1.50
CA GLY A 126 -15.83 -12.97 2.51
C GLY A 126 -14.53 -12.40 3.06
N TYR A 127 -14.24 -11.12 2.80
CA TYR A 127 -13.16 -10.42 3.47
C TYR A 127 -13.55 -10.11 4.91
N VAL A 128 -12.60 -10.29 5.85
CA VAL A 128 -12.80 -9.98 7.27
C VAL A 128 -12.55 -8.52 7.59
N ASP A 129 -11.77 -7.83 6.75
CA ASP A 129 -11.45 -6.40 6.89
C ASP A 129 -11.00 -5.81 5.55
N ALA A 130 -10.83 -4.48 5.52
CA ALA A 130 -10.32 -3.75 4.37
C ALA A 130 -9.49 -2.53 4.78
N ALA A 131 -8.33 -2.34 4.15
CA ALA A 131 -7.40 -1.24 4.37
C ALA A 131 -7.24 -0.35 3.14
N THR A 132 -7.20 0.97 3.35
CA THR A 132 -6.94 1.95 2.29
C THR A 132 -5.45 2.14 2.09
N LYS A 133 -4.95 2.05 0.86
CA LYS A 133 -3.57 2.38 0.48
C LYS A 133 -3.34 3.91 0.49
N PRO A 134 -2.18 4.39 0.95
CA PRO A 134 -1.05 3.63 1.48
C PRO A 134 -1.33 3.11 2.88
N ILE A 135 -0.90 1.86 3.15
CA ILE A 135 -1.04 1.25 4.47
C ILE A 135 0.24 1.51 5.24
N GLY A 136 0.22 2.39 6.23
CA GLY A 136 1.37 2.65 7.08
C GLY A 136 1.66 1.50 8.07
N VAL A 137 2.90 1.47 8.61
CA VAL A 137 3.35 0.42 9.53
C VAL A 137 2.45 0.29 10.76
N GLU A 138 1.99 1.42 11.33
CA GLU A 138 1.09 1.42 12.50
C GLU A 138 -0.28 0.78 12.19
N GLN A 139 -0.84 1.11 11.02
CA GLN A 139 -2.09 0.51 10.57
C GLN A 139 -1.93 -0.99 10.31
N LEU A 140 -0.80 -1.39 9.69
CA LEU A 140 -0.48 -2.79 9.47
C LEU A 140 -0.37 -3.55 10.79
N ALA A 141 0.34 -3.00 11.78
CA ALA A 141 0.45 -3.57 13.12
C ALA A 141 -0.91 -3.70 13.83
N ALA A 142 -1.79 -2.70 13.69
CA ALA A 142 -3.15 -2.76 14.24
C ALA A 142 -3.99 -3.87 13.60
N LEU A 143 -3.91 -4.04 12.26
CA LEU A 143 -4.57 -5.14 11.54
C LEU A 143 -4.07 -6.50 12.01
N LEU A 144 -2.76 -6.67 12.17
CA LEU A 144 -2.17 -7.90 12.69
C LEU A 144 -2.64 -8.19 14.11
N GLY A 145 -2.68 -7.18 14.98
CA GLY A 145 -3.19 -7.30 16.35
C GLY A 145 -4.65 -7.74 16.43
N SER A 146 -5.47 -7.26 15.49
CA SER A 146 -6.90 -7.58 15.43
C SER A 146 -7.18 -8.98 14.89
N HIS A 147 -6.43 -9.40 13.86
CA HIS A 147 -6.73 -10.63 13.12
C HIS A 147 -5.82 -11.81 13.47
N LEU A 148 -4.68 -11.55 14.14
CA LEU A 148 -3.71 -12.56 14.59
C LEU A 148 -3.38 -12.40 16.10
N PRO A 149 -4.39 -12.34 17.00
CA PRO A 149 -4.17 -12.05 18.41
C PRO A 149 -3.31 -13.11 19.14
N GLN A 150 -3.17 -14.30 18.57
CA GLN A 150 -2.30 -15.35 19.09
C GLN A 150 -0.80 -15.05 18.93
N TRP A 151 -0.43 -14.19 17.98
CA TRP A 151 0.95 -13.71 17.78
C TRP A 151 1.14 -12.28 18.26
N PHE A 152 0.10 -11.45 18.17
CA PHE A 152 0.16 -10.01 18.47
C PHE A 152 -0.84 -9.70 19.60
N LYS A 153 -0.32 -9.50 20.82
CA LYS A 153 -1.19 -9.08 21.94
C LYS A 153 -1.51 -7.60 21.82
N PRO A 154 -2.77 -7.19 21.79
CA PRO A 154 -3.12 -5.78 21.80
C PRO A 154 -2.64 -5.14 23.11
N GLN A 155 -1.75 -4.13 23.00
CA GLN A 155 -1.48 -3.28 24.16
C GLN A 155 -2.71 -2.42 24.45
N ARG A 156 -3.18 -2.44 25.70
CA ARG A 156 -4.35 -1.68 26.19
C ARG A 156 -4.16 -0.17 26.27
N ASN A 157 -3.12 0.41 25.67
CA ASN A 157 -2.83 1.83 25.71
C ASN A 157 -2.48 2.36 24.31
N SER A 158 -3.47 2.50 23.46
CA SER A 158 -3.48 3.59 22.49
C SER A 158 -4.92 3.88 22.06
N THR A 159 -5.39 5.04 22.44
CA THR A 159 -6.51 5.69 21.81
C THR A 159 -6.18 5.86 20.33
N ALA A 160 -6.59 4.89 19.53
CA ALA A 160 -6.50 4.95 18.08
C ALA A 160 -7.48 6.01 17.59
N GLY A 161 -7.03 7.25 17.57
CA GLY A 161 -7.60 8.27 16.71
C GLY A 161 -7.28 7.84 15.27
N ALA A 162 -8.29 7.46 14.51
CA ALA A 162 -8.14 7.30 13.08
C ALA A 162 -7.50 8.58 12.52
N PRO A 163 -6.38 8.51 11.77
CA PRO A 163 -5.87 9.66 11.10
C PRO A 163 -6.78 9.94 9.89
N THR A 164 -7.81 10.73 10.09
CA THR A 164 -8.41 11.50 9.01
C THR A 164 -7.42 12.61 8.68
N GLY A 165 -6.36 12.28 7.96
CA GLY A 165 -5.48 13.23 7.35
C GLY A 165 -6.24 13.95 6.24
N THR A 166 -6.88 15.06 6.59
CA THR A 166 -7.34 16.05 5.63
C THR A 166 -6.08 16.68 5.05
N PHE A 167 -5.73 16.28 3.82
CA PHE A 167 -4.70 16.98 3.05
C PHE A 167 -5.14 18.44 2.87
N THR A 168 -4.50 19.32 3.62
CA THR A 168 -4.73 20.75 3.50
C THR A 168 -4.10 21.22 2.19
N ARG A 169 -4.95 21.63 1.27
CA ARG A 169 -4.62 22.20 -0.03
C ARG A 169 -4.05 23.61 0.14
N ALA A 170 -2.77 23.73 0.52
CA ALA A 170 -2.04 25.00 0.46
C ALA A 170 -0.53 24.76 0.63
N ALA A 171 0.16 24.36 -0.43
CA ALA A 171 1.55 24.75 -0.68
C ALA A 171 1.80 24.56 -2.19
N GLN A 172 2.49 25.48 -2.81
CA GLN A 172 3.01 25.32 -4.17
C GLN A 172 3.80 24.02 -4.16
N SER A 173 3.28 23.01 -4.86
CA SER A 173 3.66 21.62 -4.71
C SER A 173 5.17 21.43 -4.92
N ALA A 174 5.87 21.07 -3.86
CA ALA A 174 7.19 20.45 -3.95
C ALA A 174 7.06 19.19 -4.83
N LEU A 175 8.08 18.86 -5.61
CA LEU A 175 8.09 17.63 -6.42
C LEU A 175 8.01 16.39 -5.53
N LEU A 176 8.61 16.46 -4.33
CA LEU A 176 8.59 15.40 -3.30
C LEU A 176 8.15 15.98 -1.95
N GLU A 177 7.29 15.24 -1.25
CA GLU A 177 6.87 15.49 0.13
C GLU A 177 7.50 14.44 1.05
N ASP A 178 8.72 14.71 1.50
CA ASP A 178 9.52 13.75 2.29
C ASP A 178 8.87 13.39 3.63
N ASP A 179 8.29 14.36 4.32
CA ASP A 179 7.71 14.12 5.65
C ASP A 179 6.52 13.14 5.59
N ALA A 180 5.63 13.31 4.61
CA ALA A 180 4.49 12.41 4.42
C ALA A 180 4.94 11.02 3.94
N ALA A 181 5.91 10.97 3.02
CA ALA A 181 6.47 9.72 2.52
C ALA A 181 7.19 8.95 3.63
N LEU A 182 8.04 9.62 4.43
CA LEU A 182 8.70 9.02 5.58
C LEU A 182 7.72 8.49 6.62
N ALA A 183 6.65 9.24 6.90
CA ALA A 183 5.61 8.79 7.81
C ALA A 183 4.93 7.49 7.31
N SER A 184 4.70 7.36 6.00
CA SER A 184 4.08 6.16 5.41
C SER A 184 4.95 4.92 5.57
N VAL A 185 6.27 5.06 5.53
CA VAL A 185 7.26 3.97 5.68
C VAL A 185 7.82 3.84 7.11
N GLY A 186 7.13 4.43 8.09
CA GLY A 186 7.54 4.33 9.50
C GLY A 186 8.81 5.12 9.84
N GLY A 187 9.19 6.13 9.07
CA GLY A 187 10.35 6.98 9.29
C GLY A 187 11.68 6.39 8.80
N ASP A 188 11.66 5.24 8.15
CA ASP A 188 12.88 4.62 7.64
C ASP A 188 13.27 5.21 6.26
N ARG A 189 14.35 6.01 6.27
CA ARG A 189 14.91 6.63 5.05
C ARG A 189 15.43 5.60 4.05
N GLN A 190 15.98 4.50 4.52
CA GLN A 190 16.54 3.47 3.65
C GLN A 190 15.43 2.75 2.88
N THR A 191 14.35 2.40 3.56
CA THR A 191 13.14 1.84 2.93
C THR A 191 12.54 2.83 1.93
N LEU A 192 12.41 4.12 2.29
CA LEU A 192 11.89 5.13 1.38
C LEU A 192 12.76 5.26 0.12
N GLN A 193 14.09 5.28 0.27
CA GLN A 193 15.03 5.37 -0.85
C GLN A 193 14.94 4.13 -1.76
N ALA A 194 14.84 2.94 -1.19
CA ALA A 194 14.66 1.72 -1.95
C ALA A 194 13.34 1.72 -2.75
N LEU A 195 12.24 2.16 -2.15
CA LEU A 195 10.95 2.30 -2.84
C LEU A 195 10.99 3.33 -3.96
N ARG A 196 11.65 4.46 -3.73
CA ARG A 196 11.86 5.50 -4.76
C ARG A 196 12.71 5.00 -5.93
N GLY A 197 13.72 4.17 -5.67
CA GLY A 197 14.52 3.52 -6.71
C GLY A 197 13.68 2.58 -7.58
N LEU A 198 12.85 1.73 -6.97
CA LEU A 198 11.92 0.86 -7.70
C LEU A 198 10.91 1.69 -8.52
N PHE A 199 10.39 2.74 -7.93
CA PHE A 199 9.42 3.61 -8.59
C PHE A 199 10.02 4.34 -9.79
N SER A 200 11.27 4.84 -9.69
CA SER A 200 11.99 5.45 -10.81
C SER A 200 12.12 4.48 -11.98
N GLN A 201 12.52 3.22 -11.72
CA GLN A 201 12.63 2.19 -12.75
C GLN A 201 11.29 1.88 -13.43
N GLU A 202 10.20 1.82 -12.68
CA GLU A 202 8.86 1.63 -13.24
C GLU A 202 8.48 2.80 -14.15
N LEU A 203 8.69 4.04 -13.70
CA LEU A 203 8.39 5.25 -14.49
C LEU A 203 9.19 5.32 -15.77
N GLU A 204 10.49 4.99 -15.74
CA GLU A 204 11.35 4.92 -16.92
C GLU A 204 10.85 3.90 -17.95
N THR A 205 10.44 2.73 -17.48
CA THR A 205 9.90 1.65 -18.31
C THR A 205 8.58 2.05 -18.97
N MET A 206 7.73 2.76 -18.24
CA MET A 206 6.38 3.13 -18.69
C MET A 206 6.35 4.41 -19.51
N SER A 207 7.28 5.35 -19.28
CA SER A 207 7.31 6.66 -19.93
C SER A 207 7.14 6.60 -21.45
N PRO A 208 7.89 5.77 -22.23
CA PRO A 208 7.73 5.70 -23.68
C PRO A 208 6.40 5.08 -24.12
N ARG A 209 5.71 4.36 -23.26
CA ARG A 209 4.46 3.64 -23.57
C ARG A 209 3.21 4.48 -23.28
N ILE A 210 3.28 5.45 -22.37
CA ILE A 210 2.12 6.25 -21.91
C ILE A 210 1.37 6.88 -23.08
N ALA A 211 2.08 7.38 -24.10
CA ALA A 211 1.46 8.05 -25.25
C ALA A 211 0.61 7.11 -26.12
N THR A 212 0.94 5.83 -26.14
CA THR A 212 0.36 4.84 -27.06
C THR A 212 -0.51 3.78 -26.39
N LEU A 213 -0.53 3.72 -25.03
CA LEU A 213 -1.35 2.77 -24.30
C LEU A 213 -2.84 2.94 -24.60
N PRO A 214 -3.59 1.84 -24.81
CA PRO A 214 -5.05 1.86 -24.82
C PRO A 214 -5.62 2.45 -23.51
N ALA A 215 -6.82 3.04 -23.59
CA ALA A 215 -7.39 3.78 -22.46
C ALA A 215 -7.67 2.91 -21.23
N ASP A 216 -8.03 1.65 -21.43
CA ASP A 216 -8.25 0.65 -20.38
C ASP A 216 -6.94 0.26 -19.68
N GLU A 217 -5.90 -0.09 -20.44
CA GLU A 217 -4.58 -0.41 -19.88
C GLU A 217 -3.95 0.81 -19.16
N LEU A 218 -4.13 2.00 -19.73
CA LEU A 218 -3.68 3.25 -19.10
C LEU A 218 -4.43 3.50 -17.79
N GLY A 219 -5.73 3.25 -17.74
CA GLY A 219 -6.53 3.40 -16.53
C GLY A 219 -6.09 2.43 -15.41
N GLU A 220 -5.77 1.18 -15.74
CA GLU A 220 -5.22 0.22 -14.79
C GLU A 220 -3.86 0.64 -14.26
N TRP A 221 -2.98 1.11 -15.15
CA TRP A 221 -1.67 1.62 -14.72
C TRP A 221 -1.78 2.87 -13.85
N LEU A 222 -2.64 3.84 -14.20
CA LEU A 222 -2.87 5.04 -13.38
C LEU A 222 -3.37 4.69 -11.98
N HIS A 223 -4.18 3.64 -11.86
CA HIS A 223 -4.66 3.19 -10.57
C HIS A 223 -3.50 2.71 -9.66
N ARG A 224 -2.55 1.93 -10.19
CA ARG A 224 -1.34 1.51 -9.47
C ARG A 224 -0.43 2.69 -9.16
N LEU A 225 -0.16 3.52 -10.16
CA LEU A 225 0.68 4.71 -10.05
C LEU A 225 0.30 5.59 -8.84
N ARG A 226 -0.99 5.75 -8.57
CA ARG A 226 -1.49 6.55 -7.44
C ARG A 226 -1.05 5.99 -6.08
N ALA A 227 -0.98 4.68 -5.92
CA ALA A 227 -0.49 4.07 -4.69
C ALA A 227 1.02 4.32 -4.53
N SER A 228 1.81 4.05 -5.57
CA SER A 228 3.25 4.31 -5.60
C SER A 228 3.58 5.78 -5.33
N CYS A 229 2.83 6.72 -5.94
CA CYS A 229 3.00 8.16 -5.69
C CYS A 229 2.83 8.53 -4.21
N ARG A 230 1.85 7.92 -3.52
CA ARG A 230 1.60 8.20 -2.11
C ARG A 230 2.70 7.65 -1.21
N TYR A 231 3.22 6.45 -1.49
CA TYR A 231 4.36 5.89 -0.75
C TYR A 231 5.64 6.69 -0.97
N CYS A 232 5.88 7.16 -2.19
CA CYS A 232 7.10 7.88 -2.55
C CYS A 232 7.03 9.40 -2.33
N GLY A 233 5.84 9.95 -2.02
CA GLY A 233 5.65 11.39 -1.77
C GLY A 233 5.66 12.24 -3.04
N THR A 234 5.34 11.68 -4.21
CA THR A 234 5.40 12.38 -5.51
C THR A 234 4.07 13.07 -5.83
N THR A 235 3.78 14.17 -5.13
CA THR A 235 2.47 14.85 -5.14
C THR A 235 2.08 15.39 -6.52
N ARG A 236 3.00 15.99 -7.25
CA ARG A 236 2.70 16.51 -8.60
C ARG A 236 2.33 15.40 -9.58
N LEU A 237 3.03 14.27 -9.51
CA LEU A 237 2.73 13.12 -10.37
C LEU A 237 1.37 12.51 -9.99
N LEU A 238 1.07 12.44 -8.70
CA LEU A 238 -0.25 12.01 -8.21
C LEU A 238 -1.37 12.89 -8.77
N GLU A 239 -1.25 14.21 -8.69
CA GLU A 239 -2.23 15.16 -9.22
C GLU A 239 -2.40 15.02 -10.73
N ALA A 240 -1.31 14.85 -11.48
CA ALA A 240 -1.37 14.64 -12.94
C ALA A 240 -2.06 13.31 -13.29
N ALA A 241 -1.78 12.24 -12.53
CA ALA A 241 -2.42 10.94 -12.70
C ALA A 241 -3.93 11.00 -12.42
N GLU A 242 -4.34 11.68 -11.35
CA GLU A 242 -5.76 11.85 -10.99
C GLU A 242 -6.52 12.68 -12.03
N ARG A 243 -5.90 13.71 -12.59
CA ARG A 243 -6.49 14.51 -13.68
C ARG A 243 -6.70 13.67 -14.93
N LEU A 244 -5.67 12.92 -15.35
CA LEU A 244 -5.78 12.06 -16.53
C LEU A 244 -6.84 10.96 -16.34
N GLU A 245 -6.90 10.32 -15.17
CA GLU A 245 -7.94 9.32 -14.87
C GLU A 245 -9.36 9.93 -14.98
N CYS A 246 -9.54 11.16 -14.49
CA CYS A 246 -10.81 11.88 -14.62
C CYS A 246 -11.16 12.21 -16.08
N GLU A 247 -10.18 12.56 -16.90
CA GLU A 247 -10.37 12.84 -18.33
C GLU A 247 -10.64 11.60 -19.16
N LEU A 248 -9.98 10.47 -18.86
CA LEU A 248 -10.26 9.18 -19.50
C LEU A 248 -11.72 8.78 -19.31
N LYS A 249 -12.27 8.99 -18.12
CA LYS A 249 -13.69 8.77 -17.81
C LYS A 249 -14.62 9.72 -18.58
N ARG A 250 -14.10 10.88 -19.05
CA ARG A 250 -14.87 11.90 -19.80
C ARG A 250 -14.57 11.93 -21.30
N SER A 251 -13.75 11.00 -21.81
CA SER A 251 -13.34 10.93 -23.21
C SER A 251 -12.64 12.19 -23.74
N ARG A 252 -11.79 12.85 -22.96
CA ARG A 252 -11.00 14.02 -23.33
C ARG A 252 -9.49 13.70 -23.26
N GLY A 253 -8.72 14.13 -24.29
CA GLY A 253 -7.35 13.62 -24.52
C GLY A 253 -6.17 14.53 -24.13
N ALA A 254 -6.38 15.69 -23.49
CA ALA A 254 -5.31 16.70 -23.30
C ALA A 254 -4.34 16.41 -22.12
N ALA A 255 -4.70 15.61 -21.16
CA ALA A 255 -3.93 15.40 -19.92
C ALA A 255 -2.75 14.42 -20.04
N ARG A 256 -2.57 13.73 -21.18
CA ARG A 256 -1.44 12.81 -21.37
C ARG A 256 -0.10 13.54 -21.39
N ASP A 257 -0.03 14.69 -22.02
CA ASP A 257 1.22 15.49 -22.12
C ASP A 257 1.62 16.04 -20.74
N GLU A 258 0.63 16.42 -19.92
CA GLU A 258 0.86 16.86 -18.55
C GLU A 258 1.42 15.71 -17.69
N LEU A 259 0.84 14.51 -17.83
CA LEU A 259 1.35 13.32 -17.13
C LEU A 259 2.79 12.99 -17.57
N LEU A 260 3.10 13.00 -18.87
CA LEU A 260 4.44 12.75 -19.38
C LEU A 260 5.46 13.75 -18.82
N THR A 261 5.08 15.03 -18.76
CA THR A 261 5.92 16.07 -18.17
C THR A 261 6.16 15.81 -16.67
N ALA A 262 5.12 15.43 -15.93
CA ALA A 262 5.23 15.10 -14.51
C ALA A 262 6.08 13.84 -14.28
N VAL A 263 5.93 12.80 -15.11
CA VAL A 263 6.76 11.58 -15.05
C VAL A 263 8.22 11.94 -15.23
N SER A 264 8.56 12.68 -16.28
CA SER A 264 9.95 13.07 -16.59
C SER A 264 10.60 13.88 -15.46
N ALA A 265 9.86 14.85 -14.90
CA ALA A 265 10.32 15.64 -13.76
C ALA A 265 10.52 14.79 -12.50
N THR A 266 9.63 13.83 -12.25
CA THR A 266 9.72 12.93 -11.10
C THR A 266 10.92 12.00 -11.20
N VAL A 267 11.15 11.38 -12.38
CA VAL A 267 12.32 10.50 -12.62
C VAL A 267 13.60 11.25 -12.34
N ALA A 268 13.77 12.47 -12.91
CA ALA A 268 14.96 13.28 -12.66
C ALA A 268 15.18 13.54 -11.16
N THR A 269 14.13 13.91 -10.45
CA THR A 269 14.23 14.21 -9.01
C THR A 269 14.54 12.96 -8.16
N LEU A 270 14.01 11.80 -8.53
CA LEU A 270 14.25 10.54 -7.81
C LEU A 270 15.66 9.98 -8.06
N GLN A 271 16.32 10.36 -9.14
CA GLN A 271 17.70 9.95 -9.46
C GLN A 271 18.74 10.86 -8.76
N ASP A 272 18.39 12.12 -8.48
CA ASP A 272 19.29 13.12 -7.86
C ASP A 272 19.30 13.04 -6.32
N GLY A 273 18.42 12.29 -5.67
CA GLY A 273 18.27 12.16 -4.23
C GLY A 273 18.63 10.79 -3.68
#